data_ba534e170d745010b1eda780ba85d302
#
_entry.id   ba534e170d745010b1eda780ba85d302
#
_cell.length_a   1.000
_cell.length_b   1.000
_cell.length_c   1.000
_cell.angle_alpha   90.00
_cell.angle_beta   90.00
_cell.angle_gamma   90.00
#
_symmetry.space_group_name_H-M   'P 1'
#
loop_
_entity.id
_entity.type
_entity.pdbx_description
1 polymer ?
#
loop_
_entity_poly.entity_id
_entity_poly.type
_entity_poly.pdbx_seq_one_letter_code
_entity_poly.pdbx_strand_id
1 'polypeptide(L)'
;VRNAYTLAALVCILSTPVYGQDGGPFADYDAGRFQQAESGAEDALETDGQNPVLWALLAEARAKLGDHANAAQAFARASQLASDIDARSYYMRAQALQLVNAGQHAEARTIIAAALAEPSLTAVDTLDWAMVAIAAKDDAAAQQLLDDESVYQGFTRQTALDAAYSAKRRGLDKRAVRFFERGLVLDETETERLSDEEREAIRREVRELTRDWSFIGQVSYSTSGRSNTLGALPQDDQRAIQVGAEISRRIGGWRNGRPFSVFGRVYHSEFLDDDAFADDATQGWVGVRYKPFSALNLNVEGSRLIGLDRDGIDDWSVRAAISGGEGIEPEFGTSDWSYSQFYGDISYLFDNDVTYGIAEGRYGRAFALGNRSTILTPYGFVRAGLDTGRIQEGSLGAGGGLALRHWFDETDTTAWRGFIEFDIQARERIA
;
A
#
# COMPACT_ATOMS: atom_id res chain seq x y z
N VAL A 1 1.64 7.54 8.41
CA VAL A 1 0.63 8.45 7.85
C VAL A 1 -0.66 8.16 8.61
N ARG A 2 -1.04 9.06 9.54
CA ARG A 2 -2.30 8.98 10.30
C ARG A 2 -3.42 9.34 9.33
N ASN A 3 -4.28 8.37 9.02
CA ASN A 3 -5.50 8.56 8.25
C ASN A 3 -6.46 9.47 9.02
N ALA A 4 -6.42 10.76 8.73
CA ALA A 4 -7.53 11.66 9.00
C ALA A 4 -8.42 11.64 7.75
N TYR A 5 -9.24 10.61 7.61
CA TYR A 5 -10.34 10.64 6.64
C TYR A 5 -11.41 11.56 7.20
N THR A 6 -11.32 12.83 6.85
CA THR A 6 -12.47 13.72 6.92
C THR A 6 -13.38 13.30 5.78
N LEU A 7 -14.40 12.48 6.05
CA LEU A 7 -15.52 12.32 5.14
C LEU A 7 -16.04 13.73 4.85
N ALA A 8 -15.83 14.20 3.62
CA ALA A 8 -16.51 15.38 3.13
C ALA A 8 -18.01 15.11 3.31
N ALA A 9 -18.67 15.96 4.08
CA ALA A 9 -20.08 15.86 4.30
C ALA A 9 -20.77 15.84 2.93
N LEU A 10 -21.41 14.72 2.60
CA LEU A 10 -22.28 14.60 1.47
C LEU A 10 -23.49 15.51 1.78
N VAL A 11 -23.41 16.76 1.34
CA VAL A 11 -24.52 17.69 1.40
C VAL A 11 -25.46 17.28 0.28
N CYS A 12 -26.32 16.30 0.54
CA CYS A 12 -27.49 16.10 -0.28
C CYS A 12 -28.40 17.29 -0.07
N ILE A 13 -28.49 18.16 -1.05
CA ILE A 13 -29.52 19.19 -1.14
C ILE A 13 -30.83 18.40 -1.28
N LEU A 14 -31.53 18.22 -0.17
CA LEU A 14 -32.93 17.83 -0.21
C LEU A 14 -33.66 18.91 -1.03
N SER A 15 -34.22 18.52 -2.17
CA SER A 15 -35.30 19.27 -2.78
C SER A 15 -36.45 19.25 -1.76
N THR A 16 -36.45 20.23 -0.85
CA THR A 16 -37.47 20.39 0.16
C THR A 16 -38.82 20.60 -0.52
N PRO A 17 -39.86 19.83 -0.14
CA PRO A 17 -41.21 20.32 -0.37
C PRO A 17 -41.30 21.67 0.36
N VAL A 18 -41.75 22.68 -0.36
CA VAL A 18 -41.94 24.04 0.14
C VAL A 18 -42.96 23.98 1.28
N TYR A 19 -42.47 23.90 2.52
CA TYR A 19 -43.24 24.31 3.70
C TYR A 19 -42.83 25.73 3.99
N GLY A 20 -43.47 26.66 3.28
CA GLY A 20 -43.41 28.08 3.66
C GLY A 20 -44.17 28.29 4.92
N GLN A 21 -43.48 28.79 5.94
CA GLN A 21 -43.89 29.93 6.77
C GLN A 21 -42.88 30.16 7.90
N ASP A 22 -42.65 31.40 8.21
CA ASP A 22 -41.68 31.93 9.16
C ASP A 22 -41.75 31.20 10.51
N GLY A 23 -40.66 30.51 10.91
CA GLY A 23 -40.42 30.03 12.25
C GLY A 23 -40.87 28.59 12.57
N GLY A 24 -40.28 27.60 11.93
CA GLY A 24 -40.46 26.18 12.31
C GLY A 24 -39.13 25.42 12.39
N PRO A 25 -39.10 24.15 12.81
CA PRO A 25 -37.89 23.40 13.04
C PRO A 25 -37.02 23.25 11.75
N PHE A 26 -37.62 23.28 10.58
CA PHE A 26 -36.90 23.29 9.29
C PHE A 26 -36.14 24.62 9.09
N ALA A 27 -36.81 25.77 9.39
CA ALA A 27 -36.16 27.08 9.29
C ALA A 27 -35.02 27.23 10.32
N ASP A 28 -35.18 26.63 11.51
CA ASP A 28 -34.09 26.59 12.50
C ASP A 28 -32.90 25.76 12.03
N TYR A 29 -33.16 24.61 11.39
CA TYR A 29 -32.11 23.77 10.80
C TYR A 29 -31.36 24.51 9.68
N ASP A 30 -32.09 25.12 8.75
CA ASP A 30 -31.51 25.89 7.65
C ASP A 30 -30.70 27.10 8.13
N ALA A 31 -31.10 27.69 9.27
CA ALA A 31 -30.38 28.79 9.90
C ALA A 31 -29.21 28.32 10.79
N GLY A 32 -28.90 27.00 10.83
CA GLY A 32 -27.83 26.44 11.65
C GLY A 32 -28.12 26.37 13.14
N ARG A 33 -29.37 26.61 13.54
CA ARG A 33 -29.84 26.54 14.96
C ARG A 33 -30.25 25.10 15.31
N PHE A 34 -29.30 24.18 15.32
CA PHE A 34 -29.56 22.73 15.41
C PHE A 34 -30.24 22.29 16.70
N GLN A 35 -29.95 22.93 17.84
CA GLN A 35 -30.64 22.63 19.12
C GLN A 35 -32.10 23.04 19.07
N GLN A 36 -32.43 24.19 18.45
CA GLN A 36 -33.81 24.63 18.26
C GLN A 36 -34.56 23.74 17.27
N ALA A 37 -33.87 23.34 16.18
CA ALA A 37 -34.39 22.41 15.20
C ALA A 37 -34.70 21.03 15.83
N GLU A 38 -33.81 20.52 16.70
CA GLU A 38 -34.04 19.29 17.46
C GLU A 38 -35.29 19.38 18.35
N SER A 39 -35.33 20.39 19.25
CA SER A 39 -36.48 20.58 20.14
C SER A 39 -37.78 20.80 19.38
N GLY A 40 -37.76 21.63 18.32
CA GLY A 40 -38.95 21.87 17.51
C GLY A 40 -39.43 20.67 16.73
N ALA A 41 -38.50 19.78 16.31
CA ALA A 41 -38.84 18.51 15.65
C ALA A 41 -39.46 17.53 16.68
N GLU A 42 -38.95 17.47 17.92
CA GLU A 42 -39.52 16.65 18.99
C GLU A 42 -40.95 17.10 19.32
N ASP A 43 -41.17 18.40 19.50
CA ASP A 43 -42.51 18.98 19.76
C ASP A 43 -43.49 18.66 18.58
N ALA A 44 -43.03 18.78 17.35
CA ALA A 44 -43.86 18.45 16.16
C ALA A 44 -44.21 16.95 16.10
N LEU A 45 -43.29 16.08 16.50
CA LEU A 45 -43.49 14.64 16.56
C LEU A 45 -44.47 14.18 17.61
N GLU A 46 -44.70 14.97 18.70
CA GLU A 46 -45.78 14.70 19.65
C GLU A 46 -47.16 14.74 18.98
N THR A 47 -47.31 15.61 17.96
CA THR A 47 -48.58 15.78 17.24
C THR A 47 -48.65 14.85 16.00
N ASP A 48 -47.52 14.67 15.28
CA ASP A 48 -47.44 13.90 14.05
C ASP A 48 -46.30 12.87 14.11
N GLY A 49 -46.39 11.94 15.04
CA GLY A 49 -45.37 10.91 15.29
C GLY A 49 -45.16 9.88 14.16
N GLN A 50 -46.02 9.91 13.12
CA GLN A 50 -45.88 9.01 11.95
C GLN A 50 -45.26 9.72 10.75
N ASN A 51 -44.78 10.93 10.89
CA ASN A 51 -44.18 11.71 9.81
C ASN A 51 -42.70 11.34 9.61
N PRO A 52 -42.30 10.66 8.56
CA PRO A 52 -40.92 10.26 8.34
C PRO A 52 -39.99 11.46 8.12
N VAL A 53 -40.52 12.58 7.59
CA VAL A 53 -39.71 13.78 7.33
C VAL A 53 -39.33 14.50 8.62
N LEU A 54 -40.22 14.54 9.62
CA LEU A 54 -39.90 15.07 10.95
C LEU A 54 -38.87 14.21 11.70
N TRP A 55 -38.98 12.87 11.58
CA TRP A 55 -37.96 11.97 12.13
C TRP A 55 -36.60 12.16 11.45
N ALA A 56 -36.58 12.39 10.14
CA ALA A 56 -35.33 12.67 9.41
C ALA A 56 -34.74 14.03 9.83
N LEU A 57 -35.56 15.07 10.00
CA LEU A 57 -35.10 16.37 10.49
C LEU A 57 -34.46 16.25 11.88
N LEU A 58 -35.14 15.54 12.80
CA LEU A 58 -34.63 15.24 14.13
C LEU A 58 -33.27 14.54 14.06
N ALA A 59 -33.14 13.54 13.17
CA ALA A 59 -31.90 12.80 12.95
C ALA A 59 -30.78 13.70 12.44
N GLU A 60 -31.06 14.55 11.44
CA GLU A 60 -30.08 15.50 10.89
C GLU A 60 -29.63 16.51 11.94
N ALA A 61 -30.56 17.08 12.74
CA ALA A 61 -30.21 18.02 13.79
C ALA A 61 -29.29 17.36 14.83
N ARG A 62 -29.61 16.16 15.28
CA ARG A 62 -28.78 15.37 16.22
C ARG A 62 -27.42 15.06 15.64
N ALA A 63 -27.34 14.69 14.34
CA ALA A 63 -26.08 14.44 13.65
C ALA A 63 -25.18 15.69 13.62
N LYS A 64 -25.76 16.88 13.39
CA LYS A 64 -25.03 18.16 13.45
C LYS A 64 -24.55 18.51 14.85
N LEU A 65 -25.26 18.06 15.86
CA LEU A 65 -24.86 18.22 17.30
C LEU A 65 -23.85 17.16 17.75
N GLY A 66 -23.51 16.18 16.90
CA GLY A 66 -22.57 15.11 17.21
C GLY A 66 -23.20 13.91 17.94
N ASP A 67 -24.52 13.92 18.14
CA ASP A 67 -25.23 12.78 18.73
C ASP A 67 -25.60 11.74 17.68
N HIS A 68 -24.56 11.10 17.15
CA HIS A 68 -24.68 10.15 16.06
C HIS A 68 -25.50 8.90 16.41
N ALA A 69 -25.45 8.44 17.64
CA ALA A 69 -26.20 7.25 18.07
C ALA A 69 -27.72 7.50 18.04
N ASN A 70 -28.18 8.61 18.61
CA ASN A 70 -29.59 8.98 18.58
C ASN A 70 -30.04 9.44 17.18
N ALA A 71 -29.17 10.05 16.40
CA ALA A 71 -29.43 10.34 14.99
C ALA A 71 -29.70 9.06 14.18
N ALA A 72 -28.91 8.00 14.39
CA ALA A 72 -29.14 6.71 13.73
C ALA A 72 -30.50 6.09 14.10
N GLN A 73 -30.92 6.22 15.37
CA GLN A 73 -32.24 5.73 15.81
C GLN A 73 -33.40 6.52 15.17
N ALA A 74 -33.25 7.83 15.04
CA ALA A 74 -34.26 8.67 14.39
C ALA A 74 -34.37 8.37 12.89
N PHE A 75 -33.22 8.17 12.18
CA PHE A 75 -33.25 7.71 10.80
C PHE A 75 -33.85 6.31 10.65
N ALA A 76 -33.61 5.39 11.58
CA ALA A 76 -34.27 4.08 11.58
C ALA A 76 -35.81 4.22 11.64
N ARG A 77 -36.29 5.15 12.44
CA ARG A 77 -37.72 5.42 12.50
C ARG A 77 -38.26 6.04 11.23
N ALA A 78 -37.53 7.01 10.65
CA ALA A 78 -37.88 7.60 9.37
C ALA A 78 -37.97 6.53 8.27
N SER A 79 -37.00 5.62 8.19
CA SER A 79 -36.97 4.56 7.17
C SER A 79 -38.11 3.55 7.29
N GLN A 80 -38.55 3.24 8.52
CA GLN A 80 -39.68 2.36 8.78
C GLN A 80 -41.03 2.99 8.34
N LEU A 81 -41.15 4.30 8.42
CA LEU A 81 -42.36 5.06 8.10
C LEU A 81 -42.41 5.49 6.63
N ALA A 82 -41.29 5.50 5.93
CA ALA A 82 -41.21 5.91 4.54
C ALA A 82 -41.91 4.91 3.64
N SER A 83 -42.90 5.39 2.84
CA SER A 83 -43.60 4.61 1.83
C SER A 83 -42.93 4.67 0.47
N ASP A 84 -42.12 5.72 0.23
CA ASP A 84 -41.38 5.91 -1.00
C ASP A 84 -40.02 5.22 -0.90
N ILE A 85 -39.61 4.55 -2.01
CA ILE A 85 -38.39 3.75 -2.05
C ILE A 85 -37.14 4.64 -1.98
N ASP A 86 -37.15 5.82 -2.61
CA ASP A 86 -36.02 6.74 -2.64
C ASP A 86 -35.77 7.32 -1.25
N ALA A 87 -36.84 7.77 -0.60
CA ALA A 87 -36.77 8.27 0.79
C ALA A 87 -36.30 7.17 1.74
N ARG A 88 -36.81 5.95 1.61
CA ARG A 88 -36.42 4.81 2.43
C ARG A 88 -34.95 4.46 2.24
N SER A 89 -34.47 4.43 1.00
CA SER A 89 -33.06 4.22 0.66
C SER A 89 -32.17 5.29 1.31
N TYR A 90 -32.55 6.56 1.17
CA TYR A 90 -31.82 7.66 1.77
C TYR A 90 -31.73 7.52 3.30
N TYR A 91 -32.86 7.29 4.00
CA TYR A 91 -32.85 7.18 5.47
C TYR A 91 -32.08 5.98 5.96
N MET A 92 -32.10 4.85 5.28
CA MET A 92 -31.28 3.68 5.63
C MET A 92 -29.80 3.94 5.43
N ARG A 93 -29.42 4.62 4.34
CA ARG A 93 -28.01 5.04 4.12
C ARG A 93 -27.54 6.00 5.20
N ALA A 94 -28.35 7.02 5.51
CA ALA A 94 -28.05 7.98 6.55
C ALA A 94 -27.94 7.30 7.94
N GLN A 95 -28.84 6.37 8.25
CA GLN A 95 -28.77 5.54 9.45
C GLN A 95 -27.43 4.80 9.53
N ALA A 96 -27.05 4.10 8.47
CA ALA A 96 -25.79 3.34 8.44
C ALA A 96 -24.59 4.28 8.61
N LEU A 97 -24.58 5.45 7.98
CA LEU A 97 -23.52 6.44 8.13
C LEU A 97 -23.43 6.98 9.56
N GLN A 98 -24.56 7.28 10.20
CA GLN A 98 -24.55 7.73 11.61
C GLN A 98 -24.06 6.64 12.57
N LEU A 99 -24.39 5.37 12.31
CA LEU A 99 -23.80 4.23 13.04
C LEU A 99 -22.28 4.15 12.88
N VAL A 100 -21.77 4.40 11.67
CA VAL A 100 -20.31 4.48 11.44
C VAL A 100 -19.69 5.61 12.24
N ASN A 101 -20.29 6.80 12.23
CA ASN A 101 -19.81 7.96 12.98
C ASN A 101 -19.86 7.74 14.50
N ALA A 102 -20.82 6.94 14.98
CA ALA A 102 -20.92 6.49 16.38
C ALA A 102 -19.90 5.34 16.70
N GLY A 103 -19.11 4.87 15.74
CA GLY A 103 -18.18 3.74 15.91
C GLY A 103 -18.86 2.35 15.88
N GLN A 104 -20.15 2.28 15.59
CA GLN A 104 -20.99 1.07 15.58
C GLN A 104 -20.95 0.40 14.21
N HIS A 105 -19.74 0.02 13.74
CA HIS A 105 -19.54 -0.55 12.40
C HIS A 105 -20.29 -1.87 12.18
N ALA A 106 -20.51 -2.67 13.22
CA ALA A 106 -21.21 -3.96 13.08
C ALA A 106 -22.69 -3.75 12.76
N GLU A 107 -23.32 -2.82 13.45
CA GLU A 107 -24.72 -2.43 13.24
C GLU A 107 -24.90 -1.78 11.85
N ALA A 108 -23.96 -0.91 11.44
CA ALA A 108 -23.97 -0.33 10.10
C ALA A 108 -23.94 -1.41 9.01
N ARG A 109 -23.09 -2.43 9.14
CA ARG A 109 -23.07 -3.57 8.21
C ARG A 109 -24.37 -4.36 8.16
N THR A 110 -25.09 -4.46 9.29
CA THR A 110 -26.42 -5.10 9.31
C THR A 110 -27.42 -4.34 8.45
N ILE A 111 -27.41 -3.01 8.52
CA ILE A 111 -28.29 -2.17 7.67
C ILE A 111 -27.92 -2.30 6.21
N ILE A 112 -26.63 -2.28 5.88
CA ILE A 112 -26.14 -2.46 4.51
C ILE A 112 -26.55 -3.82 3.96
N ALA A 113 -26.39 -4.90 4.74
CA ALA A 113 -26.80 -6.23 4.34
C ALA A 113 -28.32 -6.34 4.10
N ALA A 114 -29.15 -5.66 4.93
CA ALA A 114 -30.57 -5.58 4.72
C ALA A 114 -30.93 -4.85 3.41
N ALA A 115 -30.23 -3.75 3.10
CA ALA A 115 -30.44 -3.02 1.86
C ALA A 115 -30.02 -3.85 0.62
N LEU A 116 -28.90 -4.59 0.70
CA LEU A 116 -28.46 -5.49 -0.38
C LEU A 116 -29.43 -6.65 -0.62
N ALA A 117 -30.18 -7.07 0.39
CA ALA A 117 -31.22 -8.09 0.25
C ALA A 117 -32.45 -7.58 -0.52
N GLU A 118 -32.60 -6.26 -0.69
CA GLU A 118 -33.66 -5.62 -1.46
C GLU A 118 -33.03 -4.73 -2.56
N PRO A 119 -32.75 -5.27 -3.76
CA PRO A 119 -31.99 -4.57 -4.79
C PRO A 119 -32.58 -3.22 -5.23
N SER A 120 -33.89 -3.03 -5.09
CA SER A 120 -34.56 -1.75 -5.37
C SER A 120 -34.05 -0.60 -4.48
N LEU A 121 -33.65 -0.89 -3.24
CA LEU A 121 -33.07 0.11 -2.34
C LEU A 121 -31.66 0.54 -2.77
N THR A 122 -30.83 -0.42 -3.19
CA THR A 122 -29.46 -0.14 -3.58
C THR A 122 -29.32 0.37 -5.01
N ALA A 123 -30.34 0.15 -5.87
CA ALA A 123 -30.40 0.74 -7.20
C ALA A 123 -30.57 2.28 -7.15
N VAL A 124 -31.13 2.79 -6.06
CA VAL A 124 -31.16 4.23 -5.76
C VAL A 124 -29.81 4.62 -5.20
N ASP A 125 -29.06 5.49 -5.90
CA ASP A 125 -27.76 6.00 -5.48
C ASP A 125 -26.75 4.89 -5.10
N THR A 126 -26.53 3.92 -5.97
CA THR A 126 -25.65 2.77 -5.77
C THR A 126 -24.24 3.17 -5.31
N LEU A 127 -23.73 4.27 -5.84
CA LEU A 127 -22.42 4.79 -5.45
C LEU A 127 -22.39 5.19 -3.96
N ASP A 128 -23.40 5.88 -3.49
CA ASP A 128 -23.49 6.32 -2.10
C ASP A 128 -23.56 5.11 -1.14
N TRP A 129 -24.32 4.09 -1.50
CA TRP A 129 -24.35 2.83 -0.77
C TRP A 129 -22.97 2.17 -0.71
N ALA A 130 -22.22 2.18 -1.81
CA ALA A 130 -20.86 1.66 -1.85
C ALA A 130 -19.94 2.47 -0.93
N MET A 131 -20.03 3.80 -0.91
CA MET A 131 -19.22 4.65 -0.03
C MET A 131 -19.56 4.43 1.45
N VAL A 132 -20.82 4.29 1.80
CA VAL A 132 -21.24 3.94 3.17
C VAL A 132 -20.72 2.54 3.57
N ALA A 133 -20.72 1.57 2.66
CA ALA A 133 -20.16 0.25 2.91
C ALA A 133 -18.64 0.32 3.16
N ILE A 134 -17.90 1.13 2.38
CA ILE A 134 -16.47 1.37 2.63
C ILE A 134 -16.24 1.98 4.01
N ALA A 135 -17.03 2.99 4.37
CA ALA A 135 -16.96 3.65 5.68
C ALA A 135 -17.26 2.67 6.84
N ALA A 136 -18.21 1.75 6.64
CA ALA A 136 -18.53 0.67 7.58
C ALA A 136 -17.47 -0.44 7.63
N LYS A 137 -16.41 -0.36 6.82
CA LYS A 137 -15.36 -1.39 6.64
C LYS A 137 -15.95 -2.71 6.13
N ASP A 138 -16.98 -2.63 5.30
CA ASP A 138 -17.56 -3.74 4.54
C ASP A 138 -17.11 -3.68 3.08
N ASP A 139 -15.84 -3.98 2.86
CA ASP A 139 -15.27 -3.98 1.51
C ASP A 139 -15.92 -5.01 0.59
N ALA A 140 -16.56 -6.06 1.13
CA ALA A 140 -17.26 -7.05 0.33
C ALA A 140 -18.51 -6.46 -0.28
N ALA A 141 -19.38 -5.87 0.53
CA ALA A 141 -20.59 -5.17 0.10
C ALA A 141 -20.26 -4.02 -0.87
N ALA A 142 -19.24 -3.22 -0.53
CA ALA A 142 -18.79 -2.12 -1.38
C ALA A 142 -18.41 -2.59 -2.80
N GLN A 143 -17.57 -3.63 -2.90
CA GLN A 143 -17.12 -4.13 -4.20
C GLN A 143 -18.22 -4.85 -4.98
N GLN A 144 -19.24 -5.39 -4.31
CA GLN A 144 -20.44 -5.92 -4.95
C GLN A 144 -21.28 -4.77 -5.59
N LEU A 145 -21.47 -3.66 -4.86
CA LEU A 145 -22.19 -2.48 -5.37
C LEU A 145 -21.43 -1.80 -6.52
N LEU A 146 -20.09 -1.83 -6.49
CA LEU A 146 -19.22 -1.29 -7.53
C LEU A 146 -18.96 -2.29 -8.69
N ASP A 147 -19.73 -3.36 -8.83
CA ASP A 147 -19.55 -4.32 -9.92
C ASP A 147 -20.09 -3.79 -11.25
N ASP A 148 -21.11 -2.92 -11.22
CA ASP A 148 -21.63 -2.21 -12.38
C ASP A 148 -20.75 -1.01 -12.74
N GLU A 149 -20.13 -1.04 -13.92
CA GLU A 149 -19.26 0.04 -14.40
C GLU A 149 -20.00 1.37 -14.65
N SER A 150 -21.32 1.36 -14.80
CA SER A 150 -22.14 2.57 -14.96
C SER A 150 -22.02 3.49 -13.74
N VAL A 151 -21.77 2.92 -12.55
CA VAL A 151 -21.56 3.65 -11.28
C VAL A 151 -20.31 4.55 -11.33
N TYR A 152 -19.32 4.19 -12.15
CA TYR A 152 -18.05 4.93 -12.25
C TYR A 152 -18.19 6.32 -12.87
N GLN A 153 -19.29 6.59 -13.56
CA GLN A 153 -19.57 7.93 -14.12
C GLN A 153 -19.78 8.98 -13.01
N GLY A 154 -20.26 8.56 -11.84
CA GLY A 154 -20.44 9.42 -10.68
C GLY A 154 -19.20 9.59 -9.80
N PHE A 155 -18.07 9.00 -10.17
CA PHE A 155 -16.86 9.11 -9.34
C PHE A 155 -16.31 10.52 -9.29
N THR A 156 -16.06 11.00 -8.09
CA THR A 156 -15.08 12.05 -7.80
C THR A 156 -13.71 11.43 -7.61
N ARG A 157 -12.65 12.24 -7.56
CA ARG A 157 -11.30 11.76 -7.20
C ARG A 157 -11.32 10.95 -5.89
N GLN A 158 -11.97 11.50 -4.85
CA GLN A 158 -12.00 10.86 -3.54
C GLN A 158 -12.73 9.51 -3.57
N THR A 159 -13.90 9.43 -4.19
CA THR A 159 -14.65 8.18 -4.28
C THR A 159 -13.92 7.11 -5.09
N ALA A 160 -13.19 7.52 -6.14
CA ALA A 160 -12.35 6.61 -6.90
C ALA A 160 -11.20 6.03 -6.05
N LEU A 161 -10.52 6.87 -5.25
CA LEU A 161 -9.44 6.44 -4.37
C LEU A 161 -9.95 5.55 -3.24
N ASP A 162 -11.09 5.87 -2.62
CA ASP A 162 -11.70 5.03 -1.57
C ASP A 162 -12.10 3.66 -2.13
N ALA A 163 -12.69 3.63 -3.33
CA ALA A 163 -13.01 2.40 -4.05
C ALA A 163 -11.75 1.58 -4.38
N ALA A 164 -10.64 2.25 -4.76
CA ALA A 164 -9.36 1.61 -5.04
C ALA A 164 -8.77 0.91 -3.81
N TYR A 165 -8.71 1.62 -2.68
CA TYR A 165 -8.22 1.03 -1.44
C TYR A 165 -9.12 -0.11 -0.93
N SER A 166 -10.45 0.00 -1.09
CA SER A 166 -11.38 -1.08 -0.79
C SER A 166 -11.13 -2.32 -1.66
N ALA A 167 -10.97 -2.15 -2.98
CA ALA A 167 -10.64 -3.22 -3.90
C ALA A 167 -9.29 -3.87 -3.56
N LYS A 168 -8.26 -3.07 -3.21
CA LYS A 168 -6.95 -3.54 -2.78
C LYS A 168 -7.04 -4.41 -1.52
N ARG A 169 -7.80 -3.99 -0.50
CA ARG A 169 -8.02 -4.79 0.73
C ARG A 169 -8.70 -6.13 0.43
N ARG A 170 -9.53 -6.20 -0.60
CA ARG A 170 -10.18 -7.43 -1.08
C ARG A 170 -9.27 -8.30 -1.97
N GLY A 171 -8.07 -7.84 -2.32
CA GLY A 171 -7.16 -8.53 -3.24
C GLY A 171 -7.66 -8.48 -4.70
N LEU A 172 -8.51 -7.52 -5.05
CA LEU A 172 -9.00 -7.28 -6.41
C LEU A 172 -8.03 -6.34 -7.15
N ASP A 173 -6.77 -6.75 -7.28
CA ASP A 173 -5.65 -5.92 -7.72
C ASP A 173 -5.93 -5.16 -9.01
N LYS A 174 -6.47 -5.84 -10.05
CA LYS A 174 -6.79 -5.21 -11.34
C LYS A 174 -7.88 -4.14 -11.23
N ARG A 175 -8.86 -4.34 -10.34
CA ARG A 175 -9.92 -3.36 -10.08
C ARG A 175 -9.36 -2.17 -9.30
N ALA A 176 -8.52 -2.42 -8.30
CA ALA A 176 -7.83 -1.37 -7.54
C ALA A 176 -7.00 -0.47 -8.46
N VAL A 177 -6.24 -1.05 -9.38
CA VAL A 177 -5.47 -0.30 -10.39
C VAL A 177 -6.36 0.62 -11.21
N ARG A 178 -7.46 0.10 -11.78
CA ARG A 178 -8.40 0.92 -12.57
C ARG A 178 -8.96 2.12 -11.78
N PHE A 179 -9.27 1.90 -10.51
CA PHE A 179 -9.79 2.96 -9.64
C PHE A 179 -8.71 3.98 -9.26
N PHE A 180 -7.48 3.56 -8.96
CA PHE A 180 -6.36 4.47 -8.74
C PHE A 180 -6.08 5.33 -9.98
N GLU A 181 -5.99 4.73 -11.16
CA GLU A 181 -5.79 5.44 -12.42
C GLU A 181 -6.94 6.43 -12.69
N ARG A 182 -8.20 6.02 -12.42
CA ARG A 182 -9.35 6.92 -12.52
C ARG A 182 -9.23 8.11 -11.56
N GLY A 183 -8.80 7.88 -10.32
CA GLY A 183 -8.56 8.94 -9.32
C GLY A 183 -7.52 9.94 -9.78
N LEU A 184 -6.40 9.47 -10.38
CA LEU A 184 -5.36 10.33 -10.94
C LEU A 184 -5.86 11.18 -12.14
N VAL A 185 -6.67 10.59 -13.03
CA VAL A 185 -7.27 11.31 -14.15
C VAL A 185 -8.26 12.37 -13.67
N LEU A 186 -9.10 12.06 -12.69
CA LEU A 186 -10.04 13.02 -12.12
C LEU A 186 -9.35 14.15 -11.40
N ASP A 187 -8.20 13.91 -10.76
CA ASP A 187 -7.37 14.92 -10.12
C ASP A 187 -6.96 16.05 -11.07
N GLU A 188 -6.77 15.75 -12.35
CA GLU A 188 -6.39 16.76 -13.36
C GLU A 188 -7.49 17.81 -13.61
N THR A 189 -8.73 17.47 -13.34
CA THR A 189 -9.91 18.34 -13.54
C THR A 189 -10.34 19.05 -12.26
N GLU A 190 -9.78 18.69 -11.11
CA GLU A 190 -10.10 19.30 -9.81
C GLU A 190 -9.41 20.64 -9.60
N THR A 191 -10.11 21.55 -8.90
CA THR A 191 -9.54 22.87 -8.55
C THR A 191 -8.43 22.73 -7.50
N GLU A 192 -8.63 21.86 -6.51
CA GLU A 192 -7.63 21.50 -5.50
C GLU A 192 -7.02 20.17 -5.88
N ARG A 193 -5.86 20.20 -6.52
CA ARG A 193 -5.12 19.01 -6.93
C ARG A 193 -4.41 18.37 -5.75
N LEU A 194 -4.14 17.07 -5.88
CA LEU A 194 -3.22 16.36 -5.00
C LEU A 194 -1.83 17.02 -5.06
N SER A 195 -1.14 17.03 -3.93
CA SER A 195 0.29 17.36 -3.91
C SER A 195 1.09 16.33 -4.72
N ASP A 196 2.29 16.72 -5.13
CA ASP A 196 3.19 15.80 -5.85
C ASP A 196 3.46 14.52 -5.03
N GLU A 197 3.55 14.65 -3.70
CA GLU A 197 3.79 13.51 -2.80
C GLU A 197 2.59 12.56 -2.74
N GLU A 198 1.37 13.10 -2.65
CA GLU A 198 0.14 12.29 -2.64
C GLU A 198 -0.07 11.60 -3.99
N ARG A 199 0.14 12.32 -5.09
CA ARG A 199 0.08 11.75 -6.44
C ARG A 199 1.07 10.60 -6.60
N GLU A 200 2.32 10.80 -6.16
CA GLU A 200 3.35 9.78 -6.23
C GLU A 200 3.03 8.58 -5.35
N ALA A 201 2.44 8.78 -4.17
CA ALA A 201 2.00 7.68 -3.31
C ALA A 201 0.97 6.79 -4.02
N ILE A 202 0.02 7.38 -4.75
CA ILE A 202 -0.96 6.63 -5.56
C ILE A 202 -0.29 5.91 -6.73
N ARG A 203 0.65 6.55 -7.43
CA ARG A 203 1.42 5.97 -8.53
C ARG A 203 2.25 4.76 -8.06
N ARG A 204 2.80 4.82 -6.85
CA ARG A 204 3.48 3.67 -6.20
C ARG A 204 2.52 2.52 -5.94
N GLU A 205 1.27 2.79 -5.53
CA GLU A 205 0.25 1.75 -5.39
C GLU A 205 -0.02 1.04 -6.72
N VAL A 206 -0.17 1.78 -7.81
CA VAL A 206 -0.35 1.21 -9.15
C VAL A 206 0.86 0.36 -9.55
N ARG A 207 2.08 0.86 -9.34
CA ARG A 207 3.32 0.12 -9.59
C ARG A 207 3.34 -1.22 -8.84
N GLU A 208 3.07 -1.19 -7.54
CA GLU A 208 3.12 -2.39 -6.71
C GLU A 208 2.04 -3.42 -7.09
N LEU A 209 0.84 -2.97 -7.47
CA LEU A 209 -0.24 -3.86 -7.89
C LEU A 209 -0.03 -4.47 -9.28
N THR A 210 0.68 -3.76 -10.18
CA THR A 210 0.91 -4.21 -11.56
C THR A 210 2.24 -4.97 -11.77
N ARG A 211 3.13 -4.98 -10.77
CA ARG A 211 4.46 -5.60 -10.87
C ARG A 211 4.38 -7.11 -10.71
N ASP A 212 4.10 -7.83 -11.79
CA ASP A 212 4.07 -9.31 -11.79
C ASP A 212 5.45 -9.93 -12.01
N TRP A 213 6.29 -9.28 -12.80
CA TRP A 213 7.66 -9.71 -13.09
C TRP A 213 8.69 -8.77 -12.48
N SER A 214 9.83 -9.34 -12.07
CA SER A 214 11.00 -8.59 -11.64
C SER A 214 12.24 -9.18 -12.27
N PHE A 215 13.11 -8.30 -12.79
CA PHE A 215 14.43 -8.62 -13.31
C PHE A 215 15.46 -7.85 -12.49
N ILE A 216 16.49 -8.53 -12.06
CA ILE A 216 17.63 -7.93 -11.38
C ILE A 216 18.89 -8.43 -12.09
N GLY A 217 19.72 -7.52 -12.52
CA GLY A 217 21.06 -7.82 -13.07
C GLY A 217 22.10 -7.10 -12.23
N GLN A 218 23.23 -7.73 -12.00
CA GLN A 218 24.30 -7.18 -11.18
C GLN A 218 25.65 -7.57 -11.74
N VAL A 219 26.59 -6.61 -11.74
CA VAL A 219 28.01 -6.83 -11.93
C VAL A 219 28.71 -6.19 -10.75
N SER A 220 29.61 -6.91 -10.11
CA SER A 220 30.42 -6.39 -9.03
C SER A 220 31.89 -6.75 -9.22
N TYR A 221 32.76 -5.83 -8.88
CA TYR A 221 34.18 -6.04 -8.75
C TYR A 221 34.59 -5.79 -7.30
N SER A 222 35.31 -6.72 -6.71
CA SER A 222 35.80 -6.61 -5.33
C SER A 222 37.28 -6.85 -5.28
N THR A 223 38.01 -6.02 -4.52
CA THR A 223 39.42 -6.20 -4.21
C THR A 223 39.65 -7.00 -2.95
N SER A 224 38.61 -7.31 -2.19
CA SER A 224 38.64 -7.99 -0.89
C SER A 224 37.61 -9.12 -0.79
N GLY A 225 37.27 -9.75 -1.89
CA GLY A 225 36.61 -11.04 -1.98
C GLY A 225 35.18 -11.21 -1.47
N ARG A 226 34.50 -10.20 -0.90
CA ARG A 226 33.13 -10.34 -0.42
C ARG A 226 32.19 -9.42 -1.18
N SER A 227 31.49 -9.98 -2.12
CA SER A 227 30.41 -9.29 -2.84
C SER A 227 29.10 -9.31 -2.04
N ASN A 228 28.34 -8.23 -2.16
CA ASN A 228 26.98 -8.07 -1.59
C ASN A 228 25.88 -8.58 -2.50
N THR A 229 26.17 -9.48 -3.38
CA THR A 229 25.20 -9.88 -4.37
C THR A 229 24.09 -10.72 -3.80
N LEU A 230 22.89 -10.53 -4.31
CA LEU A 230 21.63 -11.21 -4.02
C LEU A 230 21.77 -12.74 -3.90
N GLY A 231 22.31 -13.24 -2.78
CA GLY A 231 22.46 -14.66 -2.49
C GLY A 231 23.62 -15.36 -3.17
N ALA A 232 24.63 -14.62 -3.65
CA ALA A 232 25.90 -15.21 -4.03
C ALA A 232 26.64 -15.73 -2.80
N LEU A 233 27.32 -16.85 -2.95
CA LEU A 233 28.12 -17.42 -1.88
C LEU A 233 29.23 -16.45 -1.46
N PRO A 234 29.50 -16.25 -0.16
CA PRO A 234 30.62 -15.43 0.29
C PRO A 234 31.96 -15.96 -0.22
N GLN A 235 32.84 -15.06 -0.63
CA GLN A 235 34.15 -15.41 -1.16
C GLN A 235 35.27 -14.85 -0.33
N ASP A 236 36.47 -15.42 -0.42
CA ASP A 236 37.66 -15.02 0.32
C ASP A 236 38.18 -13.63 -0.03
N ASP A 237 39.22 -13.15 0.69
CA ASP A 237 39.90 -11.86 0.50
C ASP A 237 40.72 -11.81 -0.80
N GLN A 238 40.13 -12.24 -1.91
CA GLN A 238 40.71 -12.27 -3.25
C GLN A 238 39.99 -11.30 -4.16
N ARG A 239 40.68 -10.83 -5.20
CA ARG A 239 40.05 -10.02 -6.23
C ARG A 239 39.09 -10.88 -7.04
N ALA A 240 37.87 -10.45 -7.15
CA ALA A 240 36.86 -11.20 -7.90
C ALA A 240 35.95 -10.28 -8.71
N ILE A 241 35.56 -10.76 -9.88
CA ILE A 241 34.42 -10.25 -10.62
C ILE A 241 33.26 -11.21 -10.43
N GLN A 242 32.09 -10.66 -10.16
CA GLN A 242 30.88 -11.44 -10.03
C GLN A 242 29.77 -10.85 -10.90
N VAL A 243 29.16 -11.68 -11.72
CA VAL A 243 28.03 -11.33 -12.58
C VAL A 243 26.84 -12.18 -12.19
N GLY A 244 25.71 -11.55 -11.99
CA GLY A 244 24.49 -12.28 -11.60
C GLY A 244 23.24 -11.72 -12.23
N ALA A 245 22.25 -12.58 -12.36
CA ALA A 245 20.91 -12.22 -12.81
C ALA A 245 19.84 -13.02 -12.06
N GLU A 246 18.74 -12.38 -11.75
CA GLU A 246 17.54 -13.00 -11.21
C GLU A 246 16.32 -12.58 -12.04
N ILE A 247 15.47 -13.55 -12.34
CA ILE A 247 14.11 -13.34 -12.82
C ILE A 247 13.15 -13.91 -11.78
N SER A 248 12.11 -13.14 -11.45
CA SER A 248 11.06 -13.64 -10.56
C SER A 248 9.67 -13.27 -11.07
N ARG A 249 8.70 -14.12 -10.75
CA ARG A 249 7.29 -13.92 -11.09
C ARG A 249 6.44 -14.04 -9.85
N ARG A 250 5.60 -13.03 -9.61
CA ARG A 250 4.57 -13.05 -8.56
C ARG A 250 3.43 -13.98 -8.97
N ILE A 251 2.96 -14.79 -8.03
CA ILE A 251 1.87 -15.74 -8.22
C ILE A 251 0.71 -15.38 -7.27
N GLY A 252 -0.48 -15.17 -7.83
CA GLY A 252 -1.69 -14.88 -7.08
C GLY A 252 -1.79 -13.43 -6.57
N GLY A 253 -1.17 -12.47 -7.26
CA GLY A 253 -1.30 -11.04 -7.02
C GLY A 253 -0.56 -10.51 -5.80
N TRP A 254 -0.92 -9.30 -5.38
CA TRP A 254 -0.26 -8.57 -4.30
C TRP A 254 -0.55 -9.10 -2.88
N ARG A 255 -1.69 -9.76 -2.68
CA ARG A 255 -2.10 -10.39 -1.40
C ARG A 255 -1.96 -9.47 -0.18
N ASN A 256 -2.35 -8.20 -0.33
CA ASN A 256 -2.21 -7.19 0.72
C ASN A 256 -0.79 -7.06 1.26
N GLY A 257 0.21 -6.99 0.38
CA GLY A 257 1.61 -6.82 0.74
C GLY A 257 2.32 -8.10 1.19
N ARG A 258 1.72 -9.27 0.94
CA ARG A 258 2.31 -10.59 1.23
C ARG A 258 2.42 -11.44 -0.04
N PRO A 259 3.17 -10.97 -1.05
CA PRO A 259 3.32 -11.68 -2.31
C PRO A 259 4.03 -13.02 -2.12
N PHE A 260 3.64 -13.96 -2.97
CA PHE A 260 4.36 -15.20 -3.22
C PHE A 260 4.93 -15.17 -4.63
N SER A 261 6.16 -15.57 -4.82
CA SER A 261 6.80 -15.60 -6.13
C SER A 261 7.65 -16.85 -6.34
N VAL A 262 7.81 -17.21 -7.60
CA VAL A 262 8.82 -18.17 -8.06
C VAL A 262 9.97 -17.39 -8.64
N PHE A 263 11.20 -17.90 -8.52
CA PHE A 263 12.36 -17.24 -9.08
C PHE A 263 13.37 -18.24 -9.66
N GLY A 264 14.14 -17.75 -10.63
CA GLY A 264 15.36 -18.36 -11.12
C GLY A 264 16.50 -17.34 -11.03
N ARG A 265 17.68 -17.80 -10.61
CA ARG A 265 18.84 -16.96 -10.39
C ARG A 265 20.08 -17.67 -10.90
N VAL A 266 21.03 -16.92 -11.46
CA VAL A 266 22.33 -17.42 -11.87
C VAL A 266 23.40 -16.41 -11.47
N TYR A 267 24.52 -16.92 -10.97
CA TYR A 267 25.73 -16.15 -10.71
C TYR A 267 26.93 -16.88 -11.28
N HIS A 268 27.84 -16.08 -11.82
CA HIS A 268 29.19 -16.50 -12.19
C HIS A 268 30.17 -15.65 -11.39
N SER A 269 31.16 -16.31 -10.82
CA SER A 269 32.24 -15.67 -10.06
C SER A 269 33.56 -16.08 -10.69
N GLU A 270 34.39 -15.08 -11.04
CA GLU A 270 35.73 -15.24 -11.61
C GLU A 270 36.74 -14.62 -10.64
N PHE A 271 37.71 -15.38 -10.22
CA PHE A 271 38.82 -14.94 -9.38
C PHE A 271 39.97 -14.44 -10.23
N LEU A 272 40.55 -13.29 -9.88
CA LEU A 272 41.56 -12.60 -10.66
C LEU A 272 42.98 -12.80 -10.14
N ASP A 273 43.14 -13.51 -9.04
CA ASP A 273 44.45 -13.80 -8.45
C ASP A 273 44.91 -15.21 -8.83
N ASP A 274 46.15 -15.32 -9.33
CA ASP A 274 46.76 -16.59 -9.81
C ASP A 274 46.88 -17.65 -8.69
N ASP A 275 46.91 -17.20 -7.42
CA ASP A 275 46.99 -18.06 -6.21
C ASP A 275 45.60 -18.24 -5.54
N ALA A 276 44.49 -18.10 -6.30
CA ALA A 276 43.16 -18.24 -5.77
C ALA A 276 42.94 -19.64 -5.18
N PHE A 277 42.42 -19.68 -3.93
CA PHE A 277 42.04 -20.93 -3.26
C PHE A 277 40.68 -21.45 -3.73
N ALA A 278 39.95 -20.70 -4.52
CA ALA A 278 38.65 -21.07 -5.10
C ALA A 278 38.71 -20.96 -6.61
N ASP A 279 38.13 -21.93 -7.28
CA ASP A 279 38.00 -21.96 -8.75
C ASP A 279 36.79 -21.10 -9.17
N ASP A 280 36.82 -20.65 -10.43
CA ASP A 280 35.71 -19.96 -11.06
C ASP A 280 34.47 -20.85 -11.04
N ALA A 281 33.34 -20.31 -10.58
CA ALA A 281 32.13 -21.11 -10.42
C ALA A 281 30.90 -20.41 -10.99
N THR A 282 30.07 -21.20 -11.66
CA THR A 282 28.74 -20.78 -12.12
C THR A 282 27.65 -21.54 -11.34
N GLN A 283 26.83 -20.80 -10.64
CA GLN A 283 25.82 -21.34 -9.76
C GLN A 283 24.42 -20.87 -10.16
N GLY A 284 23.50 -21.82 -10.29
CA GLY A 284 22.07 -21.56 -10.50
C GLY A 284 21.25 -21.77 -9.24
N TRP A 285 20.12 -21.08 -9.12
CA TRP A 285 19.09 -21.30 -8.11
C TRP A 285 17.73 -21.31 -8.77
N VAL A 286 16.86 -22.22 -8.35
CA VAL A 286 15.43 -22.21 -8.66
C VAL A 286 14.67 -22.37 -7.36
N GLY A 287 13.71 -21.50 -7.12
CA GLY A 287 13.05 -21.53 -5.84
C GLY A 287 11.76 -20.73 -5.76
N VAL A 288 11.26 -20.68 -4.54
CA VAL A 288 10.06 -19.92 -4.16
C VAL A 288 10.42 -18.92 -3.08
N ARG A 289 9.71 -17.79 -3.10
CA ARG A 289 9.88 -16.68 -2.16
C ARG A 289 8.51 -16.27 -1.63
N TYR A 290 8.41 -16.11 -0.32
CA TYR A 290 7.20 -15.63 0.34
C TYR A 290 7.52 -14.50 1.31
N LYS A 291 6.71 -13.43 1.28
CA LYS A 291 6.74 -12.33 2.25
C LYS A 291 5.60 -12.53 3.25
N PRO A 292 5.86 -13.01 4.49
CA PRO A 292 4.80 -13.34 5.44
C PRO A 292 4.11 -12.14 6.05
N PHE A 293 4.80 -10.97 6.14
CA PHE A 293 4.30 -9.78 6.80
C PHE A 293 4.17 -8.61 5.84
N SER A 294 3.03 -7.91 5.85
CA SER A 294 2.83 -6.71 5.03
C SER A 294 3.68 -5.52 5.51
N ALA A 295 3.85 -5.38 6.83
CA ALA A 295 4.56 -4.27 7.44
C ALA A 295 6.09 -4.39 7.40
N LEU A 296 6.62 -5.60 7.26
CA LEU A 296 8.06 -5.87 7.22
C LEU A 296 8.45 -6.42 5.86
N ASN A 297 9.53 -5.92 5.30
CA ASN A 297 10.09 -6.50 4.08
C ASN A 297 11.00 -7.72 4.42
N LEU A 298 10.41 -8.66 5.14
CA LEU A 298 11.01 -9.97 5.41
C LEU A 298 10.56 -10.94 4.33
N ASN A 299 11.52 -11.57 3.66
CA ASN A 299 11.29 -12.58 2.65
C ASN A 299 11.90 -13.92 3.11
N VAL A 300 11.14 -14.99 2.98
CA VAL A 300 11.62 -16.35 3.21
C VAL A 300 11.68 -17.06 1.86
N GLU A 301 12.82 -17.69 1.58
CA GLU A 301 13.08 -18.41 0.32
C GLU A 301 13.38 -19.88 0.63
N GLY A 302 12.87 -20.76 -0.23
CA GLY A 302 13.31 -22.13 -0.33
C GLY A 302 13.76 -22.41 -1.76
N SER A 303 14.97 -22.89 -1.96
CA SER A 303 15.51 -23.10 -3.30
C SER A 303 16.40 -24.33 -3.43
N ARG A 304 16.51 -24.82 -4.65
CA ARG A 304 17.51 -25.78 -5.09
C ARG A 304 18.66 -25.01 -5.76
N LEU A 305 19.87 -25.22 -5.25
CA LEU A 305 21.11 -24.83 -5.89
C LEU A 305 21.47 -25.89 -6.93
N ILE A 306 22.01 -25.44 -8.05
CA ILE A 306 22.39 -26.29 -9.19
C ILE A 306 23.75 -25.81 -9.68
N GLY A 307 24.78 -26.65 -9.57
CA GLY A 307 26.08 -26.39 -10.16
C GLY A 307 25.96 -26.39 -11.69
N LEU A 308 26.34 -25.31 -12.34
CA LEU A 308 26.27 -25.18 -13.80
C LEU A 308 27.61 -25.45 -14.48
N ASP A 309 28.70 -25.55 -13.70
CA ASP A 309 30.02 -25.98 -14.10
C ASP A 309 30.62 -26.98 -13.08
N ARG A 310 31.93 -27.27 -13.23
CA ARG A 310 32.59 -28.29 -12.39
C ARG A 310 32.64 -27.91 -10.92
N ASP A 311 32.77 -26.63 -10.61
CA ASP A 311 33.01 -26.09 -9.27
C ASP A 311 31.74 -25.53 -8.63
N GLY A 312 30.62 -25.55 -9.37
CA GLY A 312 29.29 -25.28 -8.84
C GLY A 312 28.79 -26.41 -7.93
N ILE A 313 28.01 -26.05 -6.91
CA ILE A 313 27.48 -26.96 -5.91
C ILE A 313 26.01 -27.28 -6.14
N ASP A 314 25.63 -28.52 -5.86
CA ASP A 314 24.24 -28.96 -5.78
C ASP A 314 23.80 -29.06 -4.33
N ASP A 315 22.77 -28.29 -3.94
CA ASP A 315 22.29 -28.26 -2.56
C ASP A 315 20.83 -27.80 -2.48
N TRP A 316 20.21 -28.04 -1.36
CA TRP A 316 18.97 -27.38 -0.96
C TRP A 316 19.28 -26.23 -0.01
N SER A 317 18.56 -25.11 -0.15
CA SER A 317 18.74 -24.00 0.76
C SER A 317 17.43 -23.43 1.27
N VAL A 318 17.48 -22.93 2.49
CA VAL A 318 16.49 -22.01 3.05
C VAL A 318 17.18 -20.68 3.35
N ARG A 319 16.51 -19.59 3.04
CA ARG A 319 17.03 -18.23 3.29
C ARG A 319 15.93 -17.35 3.89
N ALA A 320 16.32 -16.53 4.85
CA ALA A 320 15.50 -15.43 5.34
C ALA A 320 16.25 -14.12 5.08
N ALA A 321 15.59 -13.15 4.43
CA ALA A 321 16.18 -11.85 4.12
C ALA A 321 15.24 -10.73 4.55
N ILE A 322 15.79 -9.72 5.21
CA ILE A 322 15.08 -8.52 5.65
C ILE A 322 15.76 -7.27 5.10
N SER A 323 14.96 -6.31 4.67
CA SER A 323 15.49 -5.00 4.26
C SER A 323 14.52 -3.88 4.58
N GLY A 324 15.04 -2.66 4.64
CA GLY A 324 14.24 -1.45 4.83
C GLY A 324 15.13 -0.21 4.78
N GLY A 325 14.51 0.95 4.93
CA GLY A 325 15.19 2.23 4.94
C GLY A 325 14.27 3.38 4.58
N GLU A 326 14.82 4.58 4.68
CA GLU A 326 14.17 5.84 4.34
C GLU A 326 15.02 6.60 3.34
N GLY A 327 14.40 7.44 2.51
CA GLY A 327 15.11 8.24 1.52
C GLY A 327 15.77 7.43 0.39
N ILE A 328 15.33 6.19 0.13
CA ILE A 328 15.86 5.33 -0.93
C ILE A 328 15.30 5.74 -2.30
N GLU A 329 14.05 6.17 -2.34
CA GLU A 329 13.37 6.71 -3.51
C GLU A 329 13.42 8.26 -3.50
N PRO A 330 13.22 8.92 -4.66
CA PRO A 330 13.19 10.38 -4.71
C PRO A 330 12.15 10.99 -3.78
N GLU A 331 12.53 12.03 -3.03
CA GLU A 331 11.61 12.85 -2.24
C GLU A 331 11.16 14.08 -3.04
N PHE A 332 9.91 14.51 -2.81
CA PHE A 332 9.32 15.66 -3.50
C PHE A 332 9.47 16.93 -2.64
N GLY A 333 9.58 18.09 -3.30
CA GLY A 333 9.71 19.37 -2.60
C GLY A 333 11.10 19.71 -2.07
N THR A 334 12.08 18.80 -2.13
CA THR A 334 13.46 19.03 -1.69
C THR A 334 14.47 18.58 -2.73
N SER A 335 15.67 19.18 -2.71
CA SER A 335 16.80 18.79 -3.56
C SER A 335 17.71 17.76 -2.88
N ASP A 336 17.61 17.63 -1.55
CA ASP A 336 18.40 16.72 -0.76
C ASP A 336 17.65 16.27 0.50
N TRP A 337 17.91 15.04 0.95
CA TRP A 337 17.23 14.43 2.09
C TRP A 337 18.10 13.40 2.80
N SER A 338 17.70 12.99 4.00
CA SER A 338 18.39 11.95 4.76
C SER A 338 18.17 10.58 4.08
N TYR A 339 19.23 9.79 4.04
CA TYR A 339 19.21 8.44 3.51
C TYR A 339 19.60 7.45 4.61
N SER A 340 18.81 6.41 4.77
CA SER A 340 19.16 5.25 5.58
C SER A 340 18.72 3.97 4.87
N GLN A 341 19.51 2.91 4.99
CA GLN A 341 19.15 1.60 4.48
C GLN A 341 19.73 0.53 5.39
N PHE A 342 18.99 -0.52 5.63
CA PHE A 342 19.50 -1.74 6.22
C PHE A 342 19.12 -2.93 5.35
N TYR A 343 19.99 -3.91 5.35
CA TYR A 343 19.82 -5.20 4.71
C TYR A 343 20.41 -6.28 5.60
N GLY A 344 19.76 -7.42 5.70
CA GLY A 344 20.28 -8.60 6.35
C GLY A 344 19.70 -9.84 5.73
N ASP A 345 20.52 -10.87 5.59
CA ASP A 345 20.05 -12.21 5.25
C ASP A 345 20.85 -13.29 5.99
N ILE A 346 20.22 -14.45 6.08
CA ILE A 346 20.82 -15.70 6.54
C ILE A 346 20.32 -16.82 5.66
N SER A 347 21.24 -17.67 5.23
CA SER A 347 20.97 -18.85 4.37
C SER A 347 21.64 -20.07 4.97
N TYR A 348 20.94 -21.20 4.93
CA TYR A 348 21.47 -22.49 5.32
C TYR A 348 21.45 -23.46 4.13
N LEU A 349 22.57 -24.11 3.88
CA LEU A 349 22.76 -25.16 2.88
C LEU A 349 22.71 -26.53 3.58
N PHE A 350 21.80 -27.38 3.14
CA PHE A 350 21.48 -28.62 3.86
C PHE A 350 22.52 -29.74 3.65
N ASP A 351 22.98 -29.93 2.42
CA ASP A 351 23.89 -31.03 2.09
C ASP A 351 25.32 -30.69 2.52
N ASN A 352 25.70 -29.42 2.47
CA ASN A 352 27.02 -28.94 2.88
C ASN A 352 27.11 -28.55 4.36
N ASP A 353 25.99 -28.50 5.10
CA ASP A 353 25.89 -28.09 6.53
C ASP A 353 26.57 -26.72 6.78
N VAL A 354 26.30 -25.73 5.91
CA VAL A 354 26.92 -24.41 5.99
C VAL A 354 25.85 -23.33 6.14
N THR A 355 26.13 -22.39 7.06
CA THR A 355 25.32 -21.18 7.23
C THR A 355 26.09 -19.97 6.68
N TYR A 356 25.46 -19.22 5.81
CA TYR A 356 25.91 -17.92 5.34
C TYR A 356 25.00 -16.83 5.87
N GLY A 357 25.58 -15.69 6.23
CA GLY A 357 24.80 -14.54 6.64
C GLY A 357 25.53 -13.23 6.36
N ILE A 358 24.74 -12.19 6.13
CA ILE A 358 25.23 -10.82 6.00
C ILE A 358 24.24 -9.86 6.64
N ALA A 359 24.77 -8.81 7.27
CA ALA A 359 24.01 -7.67 7.72
C ALA A 359 24.77 -6.38 7.37
N GLU A 360 24.07 -5.41 6.79
CA GLU A 360 24.64 -4.10 6.45
C GLU A 360 23.67 -3.00 6.82
N GLY A 361 24.19 -1.95 7.46
CA GLY A 361 23.50 -0.70 7.70
C GLY A 361 24.22 0.45 7.01
N ARG A 362 23.49 1.28 6.28
CA ARG A 362 23.99 2.49 5.59
C ARG A 362 23.28 3.72 6.14
N TYR A 363 24.02 4.82 6.26
CA TYR A 363 23.48 6.12 6.59
C TYR A 363 24.21 7.22 5.82
N GLY A 364 23.45 8.18 5.28
CA GLY A 364 24.03 9.23 4.46
C GLY A 364 23.03 10.31 4.08
N ARG A 365 23.29 10.98 2.97
CA ARG A 365 22.44 12.01 2.41
C ARG A 365 22.27 11.80 0.91
N ALA A 366 21.04 11.85 0.43
CA ALA A 366 20.72 11.76 -0.97
C ALA A 366 20.57 13.16 -1.58
N PHE A 367 21.04 13.35 -2.81
CA PHE A 367 20.99 14.59 -3.58
C PHE A 367 20.40 14.33 -4.94
N ALA A 368 19.33 15.04 -5.32
CA ALA A 368 18.79 15.01 -6.67
C ALA A 368 19.70 15.78 -7.63
N LEU A 369 20.10 15.16 -8.74
CA LEU A 369 20.94 15.77 -9.77
C LEU A 369 20.09 16.18 -10.97
N GLY A 370 19.84 17.48 -11.12
CA GLY A 370 19.10 18.06 -12.24
C GLY A 370 17.61 17.73 -12.25
N ASN A 371 17.28 16.52 -12.65
CA ASN A 371 15.93 15.96 -12.52
C ASN A 371 15.86 14.98 -11.35
N ARG A 372 14.66 14.71 -10.83
CA ARG A 372 14.47 13.82 -9.68
C ARG A 372 14.77 12.34 -9.96
N SER A 373 14.94 11.96 -11.23
CA SER A 373 15.23 10.59 -11.62
C SER A 373 16.66 10.17 -11.34
N THR A 374 17.59 11.11 -11.10
CA THR A 374 19.00 10.80 -10.82
C THR A 374 19.38 11.29 -9.43
N ILE A 375 19.86 10.36 -8.60
CA ILE A 375 20.19 10.61 -7.19
C ILE A 375 21.63 10.21 -6.94
N LEU A 376 22.40 11.10 -6.32
CA LEU A 376 23.73 10.84 -5.80
C LEU A 376 23.66 10.70 -4.27
N THR A 377 24.18 9.60 -3.72
CA THR A 377 24.10 9.30 -2.29
C THR A 377 25.47 8.94 -1.74
N PRO A 378 26.22 9.89 -1.15
CA PRO A 378 27.33 9.58 -0.28
C PRO A 378 26.80 9.00 1.04
N TYR A 379 27.44 7.93 1.54
CA TYR A 379 27.04 7.25 2.76
C TYR A 379 28.21 6.61 3.51
N GLY A 380 28.04 6.43 4.83
CA GLY A 380 28.84 5.54 5.63
C GLY A 380 28.09 4.21 5.84
N PHE A 381 28.83 3.13 6.06
CA PHE A 381 28.20 1.83 6.33
C PHE A 381 28.99 1.00 7.33
N VAL A 382 28.27 0.08 7.96
CA VAL A 382 28.83 -1.01 8.76
C VAL A 382 28.27 -2.32 8.22
N ARG A 383 29.14 -3.34 8.11
CA ARG A 383 28.78 -4.65 7.59
C ARG A 383 29.33 -5.75 8.47
N ALA A 384 28.49 -6.72 8.78
CA ALA A 384 28.87 -7.99 9.41
C ALA A 384 28.61 -9.15 8.44
N GLY A 385 29.46 -10.16 8.47
CA GLY A 385 29.31 -11.39 7.70
C GLY A 385 29.50 -12.63 8.56
N LEU A 386 28.82 -13.71 8.22
CA LEU A 386 28.92 -15.04 8.82
C LEU A 386 29.13 -16.07 7.72
N ASP A 387 30.02 -17.04 7.95
CA ASP A 387 30.28 -18.17 7.07
C ASP A 387 30.82 -19.33 7.90
N THR A 388 29.97 -20.29 8.27
CA THR A 388 30.35 -21.41 9.13
C THR A 388 31.18 -22.48 8.41
N GLY A 389 31.32 -22.42 7.09
CA GLY A 389 32.22 -23.28 6.30
C GLY A 389 33.70 -22.92 6.40
N ARG A 390 34.06 -21.89 7.19
CA ARG A 390 35.42 -21.36 7.28
C ARG A 390 35.98 -21.42 8.70
N ILE A 391 37.31 -21.40 8.79
CA ILE A 391 38.01 -21.35 10.08
C ILE A 391 37.69 -20.04 10.83
N GLN A 392 37.59 -18.91 10.09
CA GLN A 392 37.15 -17.63 10.64
C GLN A 392 35.68 -17.37 10.18
N GLU A 393 34.74 -17.78 11.01
CA GLU A 393 33.31 -17.74 10.71
C GLU A 393 32.72 -16.35 10.59
N GLY A 394 33.25 -15.36 11.34
CA GLY A 394 32.71 -14.00 11.40
C GLY A 394 33.60 -12.96 10.76
N SER A 395 33.00 -11.85 10.36
CA SER A 395 33.71 -10.65 9.94
C SER A 395 32.92 -9.40 10.25
N LEU A 396 33.63 -8.33 10.61
CA LEU A 396 33.07 -7.00 10.81
C LEU A 396 33.90 -5.98 10.02
N GLY A 397 33.24 -5.10 9.32
CA GLY A 397 33.90 -4.01 8.57
C GLY A 397 33.05 -2.75 8.57
N ALA A 398 33.71 -1.62 8.41
CA ALA A 398 33.06 -0.32 8.23
C ALA A 398 33.71 0.44 7.08
N GLY A 399 33.01 1.40 6.52
CA GLY A 399 33.52 2.15 5.39
C GLY A 399 32.63 3.27 4.93
N GLY A 400 32.97 3.83 3.79
CA GLY A 400 32.16 4.81 3.08
C GLY A 400 31.92 4.40 1.63
N GLY A 401 30.84 4.93 1.07
CA GLY A 401 30.48 4.66 -0.30
C GLY A 401 29.82 5.85 -0.97
N LEU A 402 29.70 5.72 -2.28
CA LEU A 402 29.04 6.68 -3.15
C LEU A 402 28.18 5.90 -4.14
N ALA A 403 26.86 6.06 -4.04
CA ALA A 403 25.88 5.47 -4.98
C ALA A 403 25.35 6.53 -5.93
N LEU A 404 25.32 6.24 -7.22
CA LEU A 404 24.65 7.02 -8.26
C LEU A 404 23.52 6.16 -8.83
N ARG A 405 22.26 6.55 -8.58
CA ARG A 405 21.08 5.83 -9.03
C ARG A 405 20.28 6.66 -10.02
N HIS A 406 19.92 6.03 -11.12
CA HIS A 406 19.03 6.61 -12.13
C HIS A 406 17.78 5.77 -12.29
N TRP A 407 16.62 6.41 -12.03
CA TRP A 407 15.30 5.81 -12.14
C TRP A 407 14.72 6.00 -13.53
N PHE A 408 13.99 5.01 -14.04
CA PHE A 408 13.36 5.05 -15.36
C PHE A 408 12.03 4.26 -15.37
N ASP A 409 11.35 4.29 -16.53
CA ASP A 409 10.07 3.62 -16.77
C ASP A 409 8.95 4.15 -15.87
N GLU A 410 8.75 5.47 -15.93
CA GLU A 410 7.68 6.22 -15.30
C GLU A 410 6.58 6.53 -16.31
N THR A 411 5.31 6.54 -15.86
CA THR A 411 4.17 7.03 -16.64
C THR A 411 3.34 8.01 -15.81
N ASP A 412 2.32 8.65 -16.40
CA ASP A 412 1.43 9.57 -15.68
C ASP A 412 0.70 8.90 -14.50
N THR A 413 0.45 7.60 -14.61
CA THR A 413 -0.27 6.83 -13.59
C THR A 413 0.58 5.84 -12.80
N THR A 414 1.85 5.65 -13.16
CA THR A 414 2.72 4.65 -12.52
C THR A 414 4.05 5.29 -12.13
N ALA A 415 4.48 5.11 -10.87
CA ALA A 415 5.82 5.48 -10.40
C ALA A 415 6.91 4.69 -11.12
N TRP A 416 8.16 5.17 -11.05
CA TRP A 416 9.33 4.49 -11.63
C TRP A 416 9.36 3.00 -11.35
N ARG A 417 9.49 2.19 -12.41
CA ARG A 417 9.49 0.73 -12.32
C ARG A 417 10.88 0.13 -12.23
N GLY A 418 11.89 0.83 -12.71
CA GLY A 418 13.27 0.38 -12.76
C GLY A 418 14.26 1.43 -12.33
N PHE A 419 15.47 0.97 -12.02
CA PHE A 419 16.62 1.83 -11.79
C PHE A 419 17.91 1.12 -12.23
N ILE A 420 18.93 1.92 -12.53
CA ILE A 420 20.32 1.51 -12.65
C ILE A 420 21.09 2.20 -11.54
N GLU A 421 21.95 1.46 -10.86
CA GLU A 421 22.79 1.99 -9.79
C GLU A 421 24.25 1.65 -10.01
N PHE A 422 25.12 2.65 -9.83
CA PHE A 422 26.54 2.47 -9.71
C PHE A 422 26.93 2.76 -8.25
N ASP A 423 27.52 1.80 -7.57
CA ASP A 423 27.89 1.90 -6.16
C ASP A 423 29.39 1.59 -6.00
N ILE A 424 30.13 2.53 -5.42
CA ILE A 424 31.56 2.38 -5.10
C ILE A 424 31.70 2.43 -3.60
N GLN A 425 32.36 1.43 -3.03
CA GLN A 425 32.59 1.33 -1.58
C GLN A 425 34.08 1.17 -1.28
N ALA A 426 34.54 1.84 -0.23
CA ALA A 426 35.81 1.57 0.42
C ALA A 426 35.54 1.06 1.84
N ARG A 427 36.13 -0.09 2.20
CA ARG A 427 35.88 -0.77 3.46
C ARG A 427 37.20 -1.12 4.13
N GLU A 428 37.24 -0.94 5.45
CA GLU A 428 38.27 -1.48 6.32
C GLU A 428 37.66 -2.60 7.18
N ARG A 429 38.38 -3.70 7.30
CA ARG A 429 38.05 -4.79 8.21
C ARG A 429 38.42 -4.41 9.63
N ILE A 430 37.51 -4.59 10.57
CA ILE A 430 37.68 -4.27 12.00
C ILE A 430 37.93 -5.55 12.79
N ALA A 431 37.26 -6.66 12.44
CA ALA A 431 37.43 -7.96 13.07
C ALA A 431 37.09 -9.11 12.11
#